data_3d4ad3c9159ababdfaa48273ec0cdead
#
_entry.id   3d4ad3c9159ababdfaa48273ec0cdead
#
_cell.length_a   1.000
_cell.length_b   1.000
_cell.length_c   1.000
_cell.angle_alpha   90.00
_cell.angle_beta   90.00
_cell.angle_gamma   90.00
#
_symmetry.space_group_name_H-M   'P 1'
#
loop_
_entity.id
_entity.type
_entity.pdbx_description
1 polymer ?
#
loop_
_entity_poly.entity_id
_entity_poly.type
_entity_poly.pdbx_seq_one_letter_code
_entity_poly.pdbx_strand_id
1 'polypeptide(L)'
;MEKYRDAYSTRDIEQVRLIEGQAFSLGYVRTFADPLPAGQSIDIALAFPSGLNPIISISGLCAGNAIGYLYENAVMTGGTSLPIIKRNRASTISSQGVALVGPTVTSLGTLVLQEILTGGVGKKGGGGEAGGNNLILKGLTTYLFRLTNADQNNNAQAAEIILSWNE
;
A
#
# COMPACT_ATOMS: atom_id res chain seq x y z
N MET A 1 -40.10 -11.85 -11.93
CA MET A 1 -38.83 -11.21 -12.41
C MET A 1 -38.01 -10.51 -11.30
N GLU A 2 -38.40 -10.63 -10.03
CA GLU A 2 -37.72 -10.02 -8.87
C GLU A 2 -36.62 -10.91 -8.22
N LYS A 3 -36.67 -12.23 -8.39
CA LYS A 3 -35.72 -13.15 -7.74
C LYS A 3 -34.26 -13.06 -8.24
N TYR A 4 -33.98 -12.37 -9.35
CA TYR A 4 -32.62 -12.21 -9.88
C TYR A 4 -31.95 -10.90 -9.49
N ARG A 5 -32.68 -9.93 -8.91
CA ARG A 5 -32.07 -8.68 -8.43
C ARG A 5 -31.25 -8.88 -7.17
N ASP A 6 -31.67 -9.78 -6.28
CA ASP A 6 -30.97 -10.01 -5.01
C ASP A 6 -29.68 -10.83 -5.16
N ALA A 7 -29.56 -11.63 -6.22
CA ALA A 7 -28.33 -12.39 -6.50
C ALA A 7 -27.18 -11.52 -7.04
N TYR A 8 -27.49 -10.32 -7.55
CA TYR A 8 -26.46 -9.36 -8.01
C TYR A 8 -26.05 -8.37 -6.93
N SER A 9 -26.81 -8.24 -5.83
CA SER A 9 -26.52 -7.31 -4.75
C SER A 9 -25.39 -7.76 -3.80
N THR A 10 -24.95 -9.02 -3.93
CA THR A 10 -23.85 -9.60 -3.14
C THR A 10 -22.53 -9.68 -3.89
N ARG A 11 -22.42 -9.09 -5.09
CA ARG A 11 -21.08 -8.93 -5.65
C ARG A 11 -20.33 -7.95 -4.79
N ASP A 12 -19.23 -8.43 -4.25
CA ASP A 12 -18.25 -7.61 -3.55
C ASP A 12 -17.90 -6.39 -4.42
N ILE A 13 -18.00 -5.19 -3.85
CA ILE A 13 -17.65 -3.94 -4.53
C ILE A 13 -16.28 -4.04 -5.19
N GLU A 14 -15.34 -4.74 -4.58
CA GLU A 14 -14.01 -4.97 -5.15
C GLU A 14 -14.05 -5.75 -6.47
N GLN A 15 -14.92 -6.75 -6.58
CA GLN A 15 -15.08 -7.52 -7.83
C GLN A 15 -15.71 -6.67 -8.93
N VAL A 16 -16.69 -5.83 -8.59
CA VAL A 16 -17.32 -4.91 -9.53
C VAL A 16 -16.27 -3.92 -10.06
N ARG A 17 -15.51 -3.27 -9.19
CA ARG A 17 -14.46 -2.33 -9.56
C ARG A 17 -13.34 -2.98 -10.38
N LEU A 18 -12.99 -4.23 -10.06
CA LEU A 18 -12.03 -4.99 -10.85
C LEU A 18 -12.54 -5.22 -12.28
N ILE A 19 -13.81 -5.65 -12.44
CA ILE A 19 -14.42 -5.87 -13.76
C ILE A 19 -14.52 -4.57 -14.55
N GLU A 20 -14.91 -3.47 -13.91
CA GLU A 20 -15.00 -2.14 -14.51
C GLU A 20 -13.62 -1.54 -14.84
N GLY A 21 -12.53 -2.16 -14.40
CA GLY A 21 -11.17 -1.70 -14.66
C GLY A 21 -10.72 -0.53 -13.77
N GLN A 22 -11.40 -0.32 -12.66
CA GLN A 22 -11.12 0.73 -11.67
C GLN A 22 -10.30 0.22 -10.48
N ALA A 23 -9.73 -0.99 -10.58
CA ALA A 23 -8.87 -1.58 -9.56
C ALA A 23 -7.40 -1.51 -9.99
N PHE A 24 -6.57 -1.00 -9.09
CA PHE A 24 -5.15 -0.73 -9.30
C PHE A 24 -4.31 -1.29 -8.16
N SER A 25 -3.02 -1.48 -8.44
CA SER A 25 -2.03 -1.84 -7.41
C SER A 25 -0.65 -1.31 -7.76
N LEU A 26 0.18 -1.21 -6.76
CA LEU A 26 1.63 -1.05 -6.91
C LEU A 26 2.33 -1.90 -5.85
N GLY A 27 3.59 -2.24 -6.13
CA GLY A 27 4.46 -2.91 -5.17
C GLY A 27 5.87 -2.37 -5.25
N TYR A 28 6.55 -2.39 -4.11
CA TYR A 28 7.98 -2.10 -4.01
C TYR A 28 8.65 -3.10 -3.08
N VAL A 29 9.76 -3.68 -3.56
CA VAL A 29 10.46 -4.79 -2.88
C VAL A 29 11.92 -4.43 -2.67
N ARG A 30 12.43 -4.68 -1.47
CA ARG A 30 13.85 -4.83 -1.16
C ARG A 30 14.13 -6.32 -1.02
N THR A 31 14.95 -6.85 -1.92
CA THR A 31 15.21 -8.29 -2.03
C THR A 31 16.28 -8.77 -1.04
N PHE A 32 16.50 -10.09 -0.96
CA PHE A 32 17.62 -10.64 -0.19
C PHE A 32 19.00 -10.25 -0.74
N ALA A 33 19.09 -9.87 -2.03
CA ALA A 33 20.33 -9.38 -2.64
C ALA A 33 20.57 -7.88 -2.36
N ASP A 34 19.51 -7.12 -2.09
CA ASP A 34 19.53 -5.70 -1.73
C ASP A 34 18.56 -5.46 -0.56
N PRO A 35 18.89 -5.96 0.64
CA PRO A 35 17.97 -5.91 1.77
C PRO A 35 17.87 -4.51 2.37
N LEU A 36 16.76 -4.26 3.08
CA LEU A 36 16.54 -3.06 3.86
C LEU A 36 17.39 -3.10 5.14
N PRO A 37 18.36 -2.21 5.34
CA PRO A 37 19.17 -2.18 6.56
C PRO A 37 18.32 -1.95 7.81
N ALA A 38 18.78 -2.42 8.97
CA ALA A 38 18.12 -2.16 10.24
C ALA A 38 17.99 -0.66 10.52
N GLY A 39 16.84 -0.26 11.03
CA GLY A 39 16.50 1.14 11.29
C GLY A 39 16.18 1.96 10.03
N GLN A 40 16.38 1.43 8.83
CA GLN A 40 16.01 2.10 7.58
C GLN A 40 14.56 1.82 7.19
N SER A 41 14.02 2.67 6.31
CA SER A 41 12.62 2.57 5.88
C SER A 41 12.50 2.54 4.37
N ILE A 42 11.46 1.87 3.90
CA ILE A 42 10.88 2.05 2.57
C ILE A 42 9.78 3.11 2.72
N ASP A 43 9.88 4.18 1.96
CA ASP A 43 8.89 5.26 1.91
C ASP A 43 8.21 5.28 0.54
N ILE A 44 6.88 5.19 0.53
CA ILE A 44 6.05 5.35 -0.67
C ILE A 44 5.10 6.52 -0.44
N ALA A 45 5.22 7.54 -1.29
CA ALA A 45 4.26 8.64 -1.36
C ALA A 45 3.13 8.26 -2.32
N LEU A 46 1.88 8.55 -1.94
CA LEU A 46 0.71 8.37 -2.80
C LEU A 46 -0.21 9.57 -2.66
N ALA A 47 -0.68 10.09 -3.80
CA ALA A 47 -1.61 11.20 -3.85
C ALA A 47 -2.66 10.98 -4.94
N PHE A 48 -3.87 11.49 -4.71
CA PHE A 48 -4.99 11.44 -5.64
C PHE A 48 -5.54 12.84 -5.90
N PRO A 49 -6.11 13.10 -7.10
CA PRO A 49 -6.71 14.39 -7.42
C PRO A 49 -7.98 14.66 -6.60
N SER A 50 -8.47 15.89 -6.69
CA SER A 50 -9.73 16.31 -6.09
C SER A 50 -10.91 15.45 -6.57
N GLY A 51 -11.82 15.14 -5.66
CA GLY A 51 -13.04 14.40 -5.96
C GLY A 51 -12.88 12.89 -6.01
N LEU A 52 -11.65 12.38 -5.91
CA LEU A 52 -11.37 10.95 -5.85
C LEU A 52 -11.07 10.54 -4.41
N ASN A 53 -11.86 9.60 -3.88
CA ASN A 53 -11.66 9.04 -2.54
C ASN A 53 -11.49 7.51 -2.64
N PRO A 54 -10.30 7.03 -3.00
CA PRO A 54 -10.07 5.62 -3.25
C PRO A 54 -10.17 4.79 -1.96
N ILE A 55 -10.69 3.58 -2.11
CA ILE A 55 -10.64 2.56 -1.06
C ILE A 55 -9.34 1.80 -1.24
N ILE A 56 -8.46 1.85 -0.24
CA ILE A 56 -7.13 1.23 -0.30
C ILE A 56 -6.98 0.10 0.71
N SER A 57 -6.31 -0.97 0.28
CA SER A 57 -5.78 -2.04 1.09
C SER A 57 -4.26 -1.98 1.10
N ILE A 58 -3.67 -2.14 2.27
CA ILE A 58 -2.22 -2.04 2.49
C ILE A 58 -1.72 -3.41 2.95
N SER A 59 -0.65 -3.90 2.33
CA SER A 59 0.08 -5.08 2.77
C SER A 59 1.55 -4.75 2.90
N GLY A 60 2.12 -5.04 4.05
CA GLY A 60 3.56 -4.95 4.31
C GLY A 60 4.11 -6.31 4.70
N LEU A 61 5.25 -6.69 4.12
CA LEU A 61 5.97 -7.93 4.44
C LEU A 61 7.41 -7.59 4.82
N CYS A 62 7.94 -8.28 5.82
CA CYS A 62 9.35 -8.22 6.17
C CYS A 62 9.84 -9.60 6.59
N ALA A 63 11.05 -9.97 6.21
CA ALA A 63 11.64 -11.24 6.61
C ALA A 63 11.94 -11.31 8.12
N GLY A 64 12.08 -10.16 8.77
CA GLY A 64 12.23 -10.01 10.22
C GLY A 64 11.16 -9.09 10.79
N ASN A 65 11.46 -8.49 11.95
CA ASN A 65 10.56 -7.55 12.59
C ASN A 65 10.55 -6.20 11.86
N ALA A 66 9.36 -5.66 11.61
CA ALA A 66 9.19 -4.36 11.00
C ALA A 66 8.00 -3.61 11.62
N ILE A 67 7.93 -2.31 11.38
CA ILE A 67 6.80 -1.48 11.75
C ILE A 67 6.31 -0.78 10.50
N GLY A 68 5.03 -0.99 10.18
CA GLY A 68 4.31 -0.28 9.13
C GLY A 68 3.63 0.97 9.66
N TYR A 69 3.66 2.05 8.88
CA TYR A 69 3.01 3.31 9.21
C TYR A 69 2.27 3.86 8.00
N LEU A 70 1.14 4.51 8.26
CA LEU A 70 0.46 5.38 7.32
C LEU A 70 0.35 6.77 7.92
N TYR A 71 0.83 7.77 7.20
CA TYR A 71 0.69 9.18 7.55
C TYR A 71 -0.13 9.93 6.50
N GLU A 72 -0.94 10.87 6.95
CA GLU A 72 -1.74 11.79 6.15
C GLU A 72 -1.15 13.21 6.22
N ASN A 73 -1.21 13.96 5.11
CA ASN A 73 -0.64 15.30 4.98
C ASN A 73 0.88 15.34 5.18
N ALA A 74 1.58 14.29 4.80
CA ALA A 74 3.03 14.29 4.81
C ALA A 74 3.60 15.30 3.79
N VAL A 75 4.64 16.01 4.16
CA VAL A 75 5.34 16.94 3.26
C VAL A 75 6.61 16.27 2.77
N MET A 76 6.68 16.11 1.45
CA MET A 76 7.73 15.34 0.80
C MET A 76 8.16 16.02 -0.50
N THR A 77 9.40 15.77 -0.93
CA THR A 77 9.95 16.25 -2.20
C THR A 77 10.73 15.14 -2.91
N GLY A 78 10.82 15.21 -4.22
CA GLY A 78 11.56 14.22 -5.01
C GLY A 78 10.96 12.83 -4.97
N GLY A 79 11.82 11.82 -5.11
CA GLY A 79 11.43 10.43 -5.23
C GLY A 79 11.41 9.94 -6.68
N THR A 80 11.34 8.61 -6.85
CA THR A 80 11.26 7.96 -8.15
C THR A 80 9.84 7.48 -8.40
N SER A 81 9.30 7.75 -9.60
CA SER A 81 7.94 7.32 -9.96
C SER A 81 7.82 5.80 -9.91
N LEU A 82 6.78 5.32 -9.24
CA LEU A 82 6.41 3.90 -9.22
C LEU A 82 5.31 3.63 -10.25
N PRO A 83 5.44 2.53 -11.03
CA PRO A 83 4.42 2.15 -11.97
C PRO A 83 3.16 1.67 -11.23
N ILE A 84 2.02 2.26 -11.56
CA ILE A 84 0.72 1.81 -11.09
C ILE A 84 0.18 0.78 -12.09
N ILE A 85 -0.14 -0.40 -11.57
CA ILE A 85 -0.55 -1.56 -12.37
C ILE A 85 -2.06 -1.70 -12.33
N LYS A 86 -2.67 -1.82 -13.51
CA LYS A 86 -4.09 -2.17 -13.65
C LYS A 86 -4.30 -3.62 -13.25
N ARG A 87 -5.17 -3.89 -12.29
CA ARG A 87 -5.51 -5.28 -11.90
C ARG A 87 -6.34 -5.97 -12.98
N ASN A 88 -7.21 -5.24 -13.68
CA ASN A 88 -7.82 -5.69 -14.94
C ASN A 88 -6.89 -5.37 -16.11
N ARG A 89 -6.15 -6.37 -16.59
CA ARG A 89 -5.15 -6.20 -17.66
C ARG A 89 -5.76 -5.84 -19.02
N ALA A 90 -7.05 -6.12 -19.23
CA ALA A 90 -7.78 -5.78 -20.45
C ALA A 90 -8.36 -4.35 -20.43
N SER A 91 -8.38 -3.69 -19.27
CA SER A 91 -8.91 -2.34 -19.14
C SER A 91 -8.03 -1.31 -19.82
N THR A 92 -8.65 -0.32 -20.46
CA THR A 92 -7.99 0.89 -20.99
C THR A 92 -7.89 2.01 -19.95
N ILE A 93 -8.62 1.92 -18.83
CA ILE A 93 -8.65 2.93 -17.76
C ILE A 93 -7.28 2.96 -17.06
N SER A 94 -6.75 4.14 -16.81
CA SER A 94 -5.53 4.37 -16.05
C SER A 94 -5.88 5.01 -14.72
N SER A 95 -5.12 4.65 -13.66
CA SER A 95 -5.26 5.32 -12.36
C SER A 95 -4.96 6.81 -12.49
N GLN A 96 -5.68 7.60 -11.73
CA GLN A 96 -5.43 9.03 -11.56
C GLN A 96 -4.45 9.30 -10.40
N GLY A 97 -4.09 8.29 -9.63
CA GLY A 97 -3.13 8.39 -8.56
C GLY A 97 -1.70 8.63 -9.06
N VAL A 98 -0.89 9.28 -8.24
CA VAL A 98 0.55 9.44 -8.44
C VAL A 98 1.29 8.79 -7.28
N ALA A 99 2.26 7.91 -7.60
CA ALA A 99 3.05 7.19 -6.61
C ALA A 99 4.55 7.41 -6.82
N LEU A 100 5.27 7.66 -5.73
CA LEU A 100 6.72 7.85 -5.72
C LEU A 100 7.36 6.97 -4.64
N VAL A 101 8.53 6.40 -4.89
CA VAL A 101 9.35 5.72 -3.88
C VAL A 101 10.58 6.53 -3.53
N GLY A 102 10.97 6.48 -2.26
CA GLY A 102 12.15 7.15 -1.74
C GLY A 102 12.06 8.68 -1.79
N PRO A 103 10.92 9.32 -1.50
CA PRO A 103 10.86 10.77 -1.39
C PRO A 103 11.67 11.24 -0.19
N THR A 104 12.18 12.47 -0.25
CA THR A 104 12.73 13.15 0.92
C THR A 104 11.59 13.68 1.77
N VAL A 105 11.40 13.11 2.95
CA VAL A 105 10.33 13.49 3.88
C VAL A 105 10.80 14.62 4.77
N THR A 106 10.13 15.78 4.72
CA THR A 106 10.40 16.95 5.58
C THR A 106 9.43 17.04 6.76
N SER A 107 8.22 16.49 6.62
CA SER A 107 7.26 16.34 7.72
C SER A 107 6.43 15.05 7.50
N LEU A 108 6.28 14.27 8.55
CA LEU A 108 5.49 13.04 8.50
C LEU A 108 3.98 13.30 8.40
N GLY A 109 3.52 14.46 8.86
CA GLY A 109 2.08 14.75 8.95
C GLY A 109 1.41 14.03 10.12
N THR A 110 0.16 13.61 9.92
CA THR A 110 -0.67 12.95 10.95
C THR A 110 -0.58 11.44 10.82
N LEU A 111 -0.22 10.74 11.89
CA LEU A 111 -0.25 9.27 11.95
C LEU A 111 -1.70 8.77 11.89
N VAL A 112 -2.02 7.96 10.89
CA VAL A 112 -3.34 7.36 10.68
C VAL A 112 -3.37 5.90 11.12
N LEU A 113 -2.29 5.15 10.79
CA LEU A 113 -2.17 3.73 11.12
C LEU A 113 -0.73 3.41 11.51
N GLN A 114 -0.60 2.54 12.51
CA GLN A 114 0.67 1.91 12.88
C GLN A 114 0.43 0.42 13.12
N GLU A 115 1.28 -0.43 12.56
CA GLU A 115 1.17 -1.88 12.68
C GLU A 115 2.55 -2.50 12.92
N ILE A 116 2.61 -3.49 13.82
CA ILE A 116 3.81 -4.28 14.07
C ILE A 116 3.74 -5.53 13.20
N LEU A 117 4.73 -5.70 12.32
CA LEU A 117 4.90 -6.86 11.47
C LEU A 117 5.98 -7.75 12.09
N THR A 118 5.60 -8.96 12.48
CA THR A 118 6.53 -9.92 13.07
C THR A 118 6.95 -10.94 12.04
N GLY A 119 8.24 -10.97 11.69
CA GLY A 119 8.88 -12.03 10.95
C GLY A 119 9.67 -12.97 11.85
N GLY A 120 10.06 -14.13 11.38
CA GLY A 120 10.90 -15.04 12.16
C GLY A 120 11.46 -16.19 11.33
N VAL A 121 12.67 -16.64 11.67
CA VAL A 121 13.28 -17.83 11.10
C VAL A 121 12.40 -19.04 11.42
N GLY A 122 11.91 -19.72 10.38
CA GLY A 122 11.07 -20.92 10.50
C GLY A 122 9.56 -20.69 10.61
N LYS A 123 9.08 -19.45 10.73
CA LYS A 123 7.68 -19.12 10.44
C LYS A 123 7.61 -18.73 8.96
N LYS A 124 6.76 -19.39 8.19
CA LYS A 124 6.35 -18.91 6.87
C LYS A 124 5.94 -17.48 7.08
N GLY A 125 6.64 -16.54 6.41
CA GLY A 125 6.49 -15.12 6.65
C GLY A 125 5.02 -14.78 6.88
N GLY A 126 4.69 -14.56 8.13
CA GLY A 126 3.39 -14.03 8.49
C GLY A 126 3.42 -12.59 7.99
N GLY A 127 3.15 -12.43 6.70
CA GLY A 127 2.59 -11.19 6.25
C GLY A 127 1.34 -11.05 7.10
N GLY A 128 1.37 -10.18 8.08
CA GLY A 128 0.14 -9.61 8.53
C GLY A 128 -0.44 -9.01 7.27
N GLU A 129 -1.33 -9.72 6.58
CA GLU A 129 -2.35 -8.98 5.91
C GLU A 129 -2.83 -8.05 7.01
N ALA A 130 -2.64 -6.75 6.82
CA ALA A 130 -3.43 -5.78 7.55
C ALA A 130 -4.87 -6.20 7.23
N GLY A 131 -5.37 -7.13 8.05
CA GLY A 131 -6.52 -7.93 7.71
C GLY A 131 -7.72 -7.01 7.61
N GLY A 132 -8.10 -6.71 6.39
CA GLY A 132 -9.39 -6.10 6.11
C GLY A 132 -9.57 -4.65 6.54
N ASN A 133 -8.56 -3.91 6.93
CA ASN A 133 -8.68 -2.48 7.16
C ASN A 133 -8.61 -1.72 5.83
N ASN A 134 -9.69 -1.85 5.06
CA ASN A 134 -9.89 -0.97 3.93
C ASN A 134 -10.04 0.46 4.44
N LEU A 135 -9.17 1.35 4.03
CA LEU A 135 -9.22 2.77 4.34
C LEU A 135 -9.74 3.53 3.14
N ILE A 136 -10.54 4.56 3.40
CA ILE A 136 -10.93 5.52 2.35
C ILE A 136 -9.94 6.69 2.46
N LEU A 137 -9.15 6.90 1.42
CA LEU A 137 -8.24 8.02 1.34
C LEU A 137 -8.96 9.26 0.79
N LYS A 138 -8.52 10.44 1.21
CA LYS A 138 -9.05 11.72 0.75
C LYS A 138 -8.30 12.18 -0.50
N GLY A 139 -9.01 12.69 -1.48
CA GLY A 139 -8.40 13.42 -2.59
C GLY A 139 -7.69 14.70 -2.13
N LEU A 140 -6.79 15.24 -2.93
CA LEU A 140 -5.93 16.38 -2.63
C LEU A 140 -5.06 16.23 -1.37
N THR A 141 -4.87 15.00 -0.90
CA THR A 141 -4.09 14.69 0.29
C THR A 141 -2.90 13.83 -0.08
N THR A 142 -1.74 14.14 0.46
CA THR A 142 -0.53 13.32 0.29
C THR A 142 -0.42 12.34 1.44
N TYR A 143 -0.31 11.06 1.10
CA TYR A 143 -0.12 9.97 2.03
C TYR A 143 1.32 9.45 1.95
N LEU A 144 1.88 9.11 3.11
CA LEU A 144 3.17 8.42 3.21
C LEU A 144 2.94 7.04 3.83
N PHE A 145 3.23 6.00 3.06
CA PHE A 145 3.33 4.63 3.54
C PHE A 145 4.80 4.35 3.85
N ARG A 146 5.09 4.01 5.09
CA ARG A 146 6.44 3.75 5.58
C ARG A 146 6.51 2.35 6.17
N LEU A 147 7.50 1.57 5.74
CA LEU A 147 7.86 0.29 6.36
C LEU A 147 9.27 0.40 6.90
N THR A 148 9.44 0.31 8.21
CA THR A 148 10.74 0.41 8.89
C THR A 148 11.20 -0.97 9.34
N ASN A 149 12.42 -1.36 8.97
CA ASN A 149 13.05 -2.54 9.54
C ASN A 149 13.38 -2.30 11.01
N ALA A 150 12.66 -3.00 11.91
CA ALA A 150 12.78 -2.87 13.37
C ALA A 150 13.53 -4.08 13.99
N ASP A 151 14.43 -4.72 13.23
CA ASP A 151 15.20 -5.83 13.75
C ASP A 151 16.19 -5.39 14.84
N GLN A 152 16.03 -5.98 16.03
CA GLN A 152 16.83 -5.64 17.21
C GLN A 152 18.27 -6.15 17.13
N ASN A 153 18.54 -7.11 16.25
CA ASN A 153 19.87 -7.69 16.04
C ASN A 153 20.66 -6.99 14.92
N ASN A 154 20.19 -5.83 14.45
CA ASN A 154 20.81 -5.08 13.36
C ASN A 154 20.93 -5.81 12.01
N ASN A 155 20.07 -6.81 11.76
CA ASN A 155 20.08 -7.50 10.49
C ASN A 155 19.34 -6.71 9.41
N ALA A 156 19.93 -6.67 8.22
CA ALA A 156 19.21 -6.21 7.03
C ALA A 156 18.19 -7.27 6.60
N GLN A 157 17.00 -6.84 6.17
CA GLN A 157 15.84 -7.70 5.90
C GLN A 157 15.32 -7.48 4.49
N ALA A 158 14.92 -8.57 3.82
CA ALA A 158 14.05 -8.44 2.65
C ALA A 158 12.68 -7.90 3.11
N ALA A 159 12.15 -6.94 2.37
CA ALA A 159 10.93 -6.25 2.75
C ALA A 159 10.13 -5.84 1.51
N GLU A 160 8.80 -5.78 1.64
CA GLU A 160 7.87 -5.43 0.57
C GLU A 160 6.73 -4.58 1.09
N ILE A 161 6.28 -3.62 0.28
CA ILE A 161 5.01 -2.92 0.45
C ILE A 161 4.19 -3.15 -0.82
N ILE A 162 2.95 -3.61 -0.65
CA ILE A 162 1.94 -3.69 -1.71
C ILE A 162 0.77 -2.80 -1.33
N LEU A 163 0.39 -1.89 -2.21
CA LEU A 163 -0.80 -1.06 -2.10
C LEU A 163 -1.76 -1.47 -3.20
N SER A 164 -3.03 -1.72 -2.85
CA SER A 164 -4.08 -2.03 -3.80
C SER A 164 -5.28 -1.13 -3.51
N TRP A 165 -5.88 -0.55 -4.55
CA TRP A 165 -7.02 0.35 -4.36
C TRP A 165 -8.02 0.29 -5.51
N ASN A 166 -9.20 0.83 -5.24
CA ASN A 166 -10.27 1.05 -6.20
C ASN A 166 -10.57 2.55 -6.31
N GLU A 167 -10.68 3.04 -7.54
CA GLU A 167 -11.06 4.43 -7.88
C GLU A 167 -12.54 4.54 -8.26
#